data_15002e519d747bbde503d4e4697ae8d3
#
_entry.id   15002e519d747bbde503d4e4697ae8d3
#
_cell.length_a   1.000
_cell.length_b   1.000
_cell.length_c   1.000
_cell.angle_alpha   90.00
_cell.angle_beta   90.00
_cell.angle_gamma   90.00
#
_symmetry.space_group_name_H-M   'P 1'
#
loop_
_entity.id
_entity.type
_entity.pdbx_description
1 polymer ?
#
loop_
_entity_poly.entity_id
_entity_poly.type
_entity_poly.pdbx_seq_one_letter_code
_entity_poly.pdbx_strand_id
1 'polypeptide(L)'
;IYDAHSLKEKRAVLQRIITRLKQKYNISVSEVDHHDVWQRTTIAVAAVSASKVSTERELQNALKMIDSFPEIERTITEIEWL
;
A
#
# COMPACT_ATOMS: atom_id res chain seq x y z
N ILE A 1 10.47 -5.79 -0.95
CA ILE A 1 11.25 -4.67 -0.43
C ILE A 1 12.73 -4.99 -0.65
N TYR A 2 13.34 -4.31 -1.63
CA TYR A 2 14.67 -4.72 -2.11
C TYR A 2 15.80 -4.53 -1.10
N ASP A 3 15.81 -3.40 -0.41
CA ASP A 3 16.94 -3.01 0.42
C ASP A 3 16.72 -3.19 1.92
N ALA A 4 15.64 -3.88 2.29
CA ALA A 4 15.38 -4.14 3.69
C ALA A 4 16.20 -5.32 4.18
N HIS A 5 17.05 -5.10 5.18
CA HIS A 5 17.90 -6.11 5.80
C HIS A 5 17.48 -6.40 7.24
N SER A 6 16.38 -5.77 7.71
CA SER A 6 15.83 -5.97 9.04
C SER A 6 14.37 -5.56 9.08
N LEU A 7 13.66 -5.98 10.12
CA LEU A 7 12.28 -5.54 10.35
C LEU A 7 12.20 -4.04 10.62
N LYS A 8 13.22 -3.45 11.25
CA LYS A 8 13.28 -2.02 11.50
C LYS A 8 13.32 -1.23 10.19
N GLU A 9 14.15 -1.64 9.23
CA GLU A 9 14.24 -1.01 7.92
C GLU A 9 12.94 -1.16 7.14
N LYS A 10 12.35 -2.36 7.15
CA LYS A 10 11.06 -2.62 6.53
C LYS A 10 9.98 -1.68 7.08
N ARG A 11 9.88 -1.56 8.41
CA ARG A 11 8.88 -0.71 9.06
C ARG A 11 9.06 0.75 8.67
N ALA A 12 10.30 1.22 8.55
CA ALA A 12 10.58 2.59 8.13
C ALA A 12 10.10 2.85 6.71
N VAL A 13 10.36 1.94 5.78
CA VAL A 13 9.89 2.04 4.39
C VAL A 13 8.36 2.03 4.33
N LEU A 14 7.73 1.07 4.99
CA LEU A 14 6.27 0.96 5.00
C LEU A 14 5.60 2.16 5.64
N GLN A 15 6.12 2.65 6.75
CA GLN A 15 5.56 3.83 7.42
C GLN A 15 5.57 5.04 6.50
N ARG A 16 6.64 5.24 5.75
CA ARG A 16 6.76 6.33 4.79
C ARG A 16 5.72 6.19 3.66
N ILE A 17 5.57 4.99 3.12
CA ILE A 17 4.61 4.72 2.04
C ILE A 17 3.17 4.93 2.53
N ILE A 18 2.82 4.32 3.66
CA ILE A 18 1.48 4.40 4.24
C ILE A 18 1.13 5.85 4.58
N THR A 19 2.06 6.59 5.19
CA THR A 19 1.85 7.99 5.54
C THR A 19 1.56 8.83 4.30
N ARG A 20 2.34 8.67 3.24
CA ARG A 20 2.14 9.42 1.99
C ARG A 20 0.81 9.09 1.33
N LEU A 21 0.42 7.82 1.31
CA LEU A 21 -0.87 7.40 0.77
C LEU A 21 -2.03 8.06 1.53
N LYS A 22 -1.99 8.04 2.85
CA LYS A 22 -3.04 8.64 3.69
C LYS A 22 -3.11 10.15 3.55
N GLN A 23 -1.97 10.81 3.34
CA GLN A 23 -1.93 12.26 3.16
C GLN A 23 -2.52 12.70 1.82
N LYS A 24 -2.34 11.89 0.79
CA LYS A 24 -2.76 12.28 -0.57
C LYS A 24 -4.14 11.79 -0.94
N TYR A 25 -4.57 10.66 -0.40
CA TYR A 25 -5.84 10.02 -0.77
C TYR A 25 -6.70 9.77 0.46
N ASN A 26 -8.02 9.79 0.23
CA ASN A 26 -8.99 9.46 1.27
C ASN A 26 -9.17 7.94 1.33
N ILE A 27 -8.21 7.25 1.89
CA ILE A 27 -8.17 5.80 1.98
C ILE A 27 -7.70 5.35 3.36
N SER A 28 -8.05 4.11 3.70
CA SER A 28 -7.48 3.41 4.84
C SER A 28 -6.44 2.43 4.35
N VAL A 29 -5.28 2.39 4.99
CA VAL A 29 -4.15 1.55 4.59
C VAL A 29 -3.56 0.86 5.81
N SER A 30 -3.29 -0.44 5.69
CA SER A 30 -2.65 -1.18 6.77
C SER A 30 -1.84 -2.36 6.21
N GLU A 31 -0.75 -2.69 6.87
CA GLU A 31 -0.09 -3.97 6.64
C GLU A 31 -0.90 -5.06 7.34
N VAL A 32 -1.33 -6.07 6.60
CA VAL A 32 -2.25 -7.09 7.09
C VAL A 32 -1.63 -8.48 7.17
N ASP A 33 -0.47 -8.69 6.57
CA ASP A 33 0.22 -9.98 6.62
C ASP A 33 1.72 -9.80 6.42
N HIS A 34 2.50 -10.84 6.76
CA HIS A 34 3.96 -10.88 6.65
C HIS A 34 4.65 -9.86 7.55
N HIS A 35 4.08 -9.56 8.74
CA HIS A 35 4.64 -8.61 9.69
C HIS A 35 6.07 -8.94 10.11
N ASP A 36 6.38 -10.23 10.24
CA ASP A 36 7.68 -10.73 10.72
C ASP A 36 8.65 -11.06 9.59
N VAL A 37 8.29 -10.76 8.34
CA VAL A 37 9.13 -11.00 7.16
C VAL A 37 9.64 -9.64 6.65
N TRP A 38 10.96 -9.50 6.59
CA TRP A 38 11.58 -8.20 6.25
C TRP A 38 11.62 -7.86 4.77
N GLN A 39 11.50 -8.86 3.88
CA GLN A 39 11.54 -8.67 2.43
C GLN A 39 10.18 -8.78 1.74
N ARG A 40 9.11 -8.99 2.52
CA ARG A 40 7.75 -9.18 1.98
C ARG A 40 6.72 -8.51 2.85
N THR A 41 5.67 -7.99 2.24
CA THR A 41 4.54 -7.42 2.94
C THR A 41 3.25 -7.63 2.17
N THR A 42 2.14 -7.62 2.89
CA THR A 42 0.81 -7.52 2.30
C THR A 42 0.13 -6.30 2.87
N ILE A 43 -0.27 -5.39 2.00
CA ILE A 43 -0.93 -4.15 2.36
C ILE A 43 -2.38 -4.20 1.87
N ALA A 44 -3.31 -3.89 2.75
CA ALA A 44 -4.72 -3.70 2.39
C ALA A 44 -5.03 -2.21 2.30
N VAL A 45 -5.76 -1.85 1.26
CA VAL A 45 -6.23 -0.48 1.02
C VAL A 45 -7.74 -0.52 0.87
N ALA A 46 -8.44 0.33 1.60
CA ALA A 46 -9.88 0.46 1.50
C ALA A 46 -10.28 1.89 1.17
N ALA A 47 -11.21 2.04 0.25
CA ALA A 47 -11.78 3.33 -0.14
C ALA A 47 -13.30 3.23 -0.15
N VAL A 48 -13.95 4.30 0.28
CA VAL A 48 -15.42 4.39 0.34
C VAL A 48 -15.85 5.67 -0.37
N SER A 49 -16.81 5.56 -1.25
CA SER A 49 -17.50 6.71 -1.84
C SER A 49 -18.87 6.32 -2.33
N ALA A 50 -19.68 7.32 -2.72
CA ALA A 50 -21.01 7.08 -3.30
C ALA A 50 -20.94 6.61 -4.76
N SER A 51 -19.76 6.63 -5.39
CA SER A 51 -19.56 6.29 -6.80
C SER A 51 -18.50 5.22 -6.95
N LYS A 52 -18.83 4.12 -7.62
CA LYS A 52 -17.88 3.06 -7.95
C LYS A 52 -16.73 3.59 -8.81
N VAL A 53 -17.02 4.49 -9.74
CA VAL A 53 -16.00 5.09 -10.61
C VAL A 53 -15.01 5.90 -9.81
N SER A 54 -15.48 6.70 -8.85
CA SER A 54 -14.60 7.49 -7.98
C SER A 54 -13.76 6.59 -7.07
N THR A 55 -14.34 5.53 -6.53
CA THR A 55 -13.60 4.57 -5.69
C THR A 55 -12.52 3.87 -6.49
N GLU A 56 -12.85 3.42 -7.70
CA GLU A 56 -11.87 2.75 -8.57
C GLU A 56 -10.72 3.69 -8.94
N ARG A 57 -11.03 4.94 -9.26
CA ARG A 57 -10.00 5.95 -9.57
C ARG A 57 -9.06 6.17 -8.39
N GLU A 58 -9.62 6.27 -7.19
CA GLU A 58 -8.84 6.45 -5.96
C GLU A 58 -7.90 5.26 -5.74
N LEU A 59 -8.39 4.04 -5.89
CA LEU A 59 -7.59 2.83 -5.76
C LEU A 59 -6.50 2.75 -6.82
N GLN A 60 -6.80 3.07 -8.07
CA GLN A 60 -5.80 3.07 -9.15
C GLN A 60 -4.72 4.12 -8.91
N ASN A 61 -5.08 5.29 -8.43
CA ASN A 61 -4.10 6.33 -8.08
C ASN A 61 -3.21 5.89 -6.92
N ALA A 62 -3.77 5.22 -5.92
CA ALA A 62 -3.01 4.66 -4.80
C ALA A 62 -2.00 3.61 -5.29
N LEU A 63 -2.41 2.72 -6.20
CA LEU A 63 -1.52 1.72 -6.79
C LEU A 63 -0.38 2.36 -7.59
N LYS A 64 -0.66 3.41 -8.35
CA LYS A 64 0.38 4.16 -9.07
C LYS A 64 1.40 4.77 -8.11
N MET A 65 0.94 5.31 -7.00
CA MET A 65 1.84 5.87 -5.99
C MET A 65 2.72 4.77 -5.38
N ILE A 66 2.14 3.61 -5.05
CA ILE A 66 2.90 2.47 -4.54
C ILE A 66 3.98 2.06 -5.54
N ASP A 67 3.62 1.96 -6.81
CA ASP A 67 4.56 1.57 -7.87
C ASP A 67 5.67 2.62 -8.09
N SER A 68 5.48 3.85 -7.63
CA SER A 68 6.50 4.90 -7.75
C SER A 68 7.63 4.80 -6.73
N PHE A 69 7.47 3.99 -5.68
CA PHE A 69 8.53 3.80 -4.69
C PHE A 69 9.57 2.80 -5.18
N PRO A 70 10.84 3.21 -5.34
CA PRO A 70 11.87 2.31 -5.88
C PRO A 70 12.27 1.19 -4.93
N GLU A 71 11.95 1.31 -3.65
CA GLU A 71 12.30 0.34 -2.62
C GLU A 71 11.47 -0.94 -2.67
N ILE A 72 10.34 -0.93 -3.40
CA ILE A 72 9.40 -2.04 -3.42
C ILE A 72 9.01 -2.43 -4.84
N GLU A 73 8.51 -3.66 -4.97
CA GLU A 73 7.91 -4.18 -6.19
C GLU A 73 6.58 -4.82 -5.84
N ARG A 74 5.54 -4.42 -6.56
CA ARG A 74 4.22 -5.00 -6.41
C ARG A 74 4.14 -6.28 -7.23
N THR A 75 3.75 -7.41 -6.61
CA THR A 75 3.69 -8.70 -7.28
C THR A 75 2.26 -9.17 -7.53
N ILE A 76 1.41 -9.18 -6.51
CA ILE A 76 0.02 -9.64 -6.62
C ILE A 76 -0.90 -8.53 -6.16
N THR A 77 -1.95 -8.25 -6.95
CA THR A 77 -2.98 -7.28 -6.59
C THR A 77 -4.36 -7.90 -6.80
N GLU A 78 -5.18 -7.85 -5.76
CA GLU A 78 -6.56 -8.32 -5.80
C GLU A 78 -7.48 -7.16 -5.40
N ILE A 79 -8.61 -7.02 -6.10
CA ILE A 79 -9.60 -5.98 -5.82
C ILE A 79 -10.94 -6.65 -5.55
N GLU A 80 -11.58 -6.26 -4.44
CA GLU A 80 -12.90 -6.73 -4.06
C GLU A 80 -13.86 -5.55 -3.94
N TRP A 81 -15.08 -5.74 -4.41
CA TRP A 81 -16.17 -4.79 -4.28
C TRP A 81 -17.21 -5.32 -3.29
N LEU A 82 -17.51 -4.52 -2.31
CA LEU A 82 -18.52 -4.86 -1.29
C LEU A 82 -19.86 -4.17 -1.56
#